data_89e8af3f93aa16071259a520c6f5654f
#
_entry.id   89e8af3f93aa16071259a520c6f5654f
#
_cell.length_a   1.000
_cell.length_b   1.000
_cell.length_c   1.000
_cell.angle_alpha   90.00
_cell.angle_beta   90.00
_cell.angle_gamma   90.00
#
_symmetry.space_group_name_H-M   'P 1'
#
loop_
_entity.id
_entity.type
_entity.pdbx_description
1 polymer ?
#
loop_
_entity_poly.entity_id
_entity_poly.type
_entity_poly.pdbx_seq_one_letter_code
_entity_poly.pdbx_strand_id
1 'polypeptide(L)'
;MKKIIIVGATSGIGRGLAEQYAREDYLIGITGRRENLLKEICAQDKDKLFYQVCDITHTETTLLSLETLVQAMGGMDMLIICAGTGELNPQLSYQLEEPTLLTNVVGFTNIADWGFRYFEQQKGGHLINISSVGGTRGSGVAPAYNASKAYQINYMEGLRQKAAKLPFAVYTTDIRPGFVDTAMAKGEGLFWVTPVDKAVKQIKKAISDRKKVAFISPKDGNMWHGYSN
;
A
#
# COMPACT_ATOMS: atom_id res chain seq x y z
N MET A 1 -12.35 -2.22 19.01
CA MET A 1 -11.06 -2.44 18.32
C MET A 1 -11.25 -2.19 16.84
N LYS A 2 -10.46 -1.33 16.21
CA LYS A 2 -10.50 -1.12 14.74
C LYS A 2 -9.80 -2.26 14.01
N LYS A 3 -10.24 -2.53 12.78
CA LYS A 3 -9.82 -3.69 11.98
C LYS A 3 -9.09 -3.21 10.71
N ILE A 4 -7.84 -3.65 10.54
CA ILE A 4 -6.99 -3.24 9.42
C ILE A 4 -6.56 -4.45 8.62
N ILE A 5 -6.67 -4.39 7.29
CA ILE A 5 -6.01 -5.34 6.41
C ILE A 5 -4.84 -4.65 5.72
N ILE A 6 -3.65 -5.27 5.76
CA ILE A 6 -2.42 -4.78 5.13
C ILE A 6 -1.99 -5.78 4.06
N VAL A 7 -2.10 -5.39 2.81
CA VAL A 7 -1.69 -6.20 1.66
C VAL A 7 -0.22 -5.93 1.34
N GLY A 8 0.61 -6.98 1.37
CA GLY A 8 2.06 -6.86 1.17
C GLY A 8 2.83 -6.54 2.46
N ALA A 9 2.56 -7.30 3.54
CA ALA A 9 3.10 -7.05 4.88
C ALA A 9 4.37 -7.83 5.24
N THR A 10 4.98 -8.57 4.30
CA THR A 10 6.15 -9.43 4.62
C THR A 10 7.48 -8.68 4.71
N SER A 11 7.56 -7.42 4.31
CA SER A 11 8.78 -6.59 4.37
C SER A 11 8.48 -5.10 4.27
N GLY A 12 9.51 -4.28 4.47
CA GLY A 12 9.49 -2.84 4.24
C GLY A 12 8.36 -2.12 4.98
N ILE A 13 7.70 -1.19 4.28
CA ILE A 13 6.63 -0.35 4.86
C ILE A 13 5.48 -1.20 5.39
N GLY A 14 5.04 -2.22 4.64
CA GLY A 14 3.91 -3.06 5.04
C GLY A 14 4.18 -3.83 6.34
N ARG A 15 5.37 -4.41 6.50
CA ARG A 15 5.80 -5.07 7.74
C ARG A 15 5.87 -4.06 8.90
N GLY A 16 6.51 -2.93 8.68
CA GLY A 16 6.64 -1.90 9.72
C GLY A 16 5.27 -1.35 10.17
N LEU A 17 4.30 -1.23 9.26
CA LEU A 17 2.92 -0.86 9.62
C LEU A 17 2.25 -1.95 10.45
N ALA A 18 2.35 -3.22 10.04
CA ALA A 18 1.78 -4.34 10.78
C ALA A 18 2.33 -4.40 12.22
N GLU A 19 3.66 -4.33 12.38
CA GLU A 19 4.32 -4.34 13.69
C GLU A 19 3.99 -3.13 14.56
N GLN A 20 3.83 -1.93 13.98
CA GLN A 20 3.46 -0.75 14.76
C GLN A 20 1.98 -0.72 15.16
N TYR A 21 1.07 -1.16 14.27
CA TYR A 21 -0.35 -1.27 14.63
C TYR A 21 -0.61 -2.40 15.63
N ALA A 22 0.17 -3.49 15.60
CA ALA A 22 0.06 -4.58 16.57
C ALA A 22 0.30 -4.15 18.03
N ARG A 23 1.07 -3.07 18.24
CA ARG A 23 1.33 -2.49 19.57
C ARG A 23 0.18 -1.61 20.08
N GLU A 24 -0.84 -1.41 19.27
CA GLU A 24 -2.01 -0.60 19.58
C GLU A 24 -3.28 -1.47 19.59
N ASP A 25 -4.42 -0.89 19.87
CA ASP A 25 -5.69 -1.61 19.97
C ASP A 25 -6.37 -1.81 18.61
N TYR A 26 -5.73 -2.66 17.76
CA TYR A 26 -6.24 -3.04 16.43
C TYR A 26 -6.28 -4.56 16.25
N LEU A 27 -7.25 -5.06 15.48
CA LEU A 27 -7.18 -6.36 14.83
C LEU A 27 -6.55 -6.17 13.44
N ILE A 28 -5.58 -7.00 13.09
CA ILE A 28 -4.77 -6.82 11.89
C ILE A 28 -4.73 -8.09 11.05
N GLY A 29 -5.27 -8.01 9.86
CA GLY A 29 -5.10 -9.02 8.82
C GLY A 29 -3.92 -8.66 7.93
N ILE A 30 -3.00 -9.58 7.70
CA ILE A 30 -1.84 -9.36 6.83
C ILE A 30 -1.81 -10.36 5.69
N THR A 31 -1.36 -9.89 4.50
CA THR A 31 -1.12 -10.78 3.37
C THR A 31 0.26 -10.62 2.77
N GLY A 32 0.70 -11.64 2.07
CA GLY A 32 1.94 -11.66 1.30
C GLY A 32 2.26 -13.07 0.79
N ARG A 33 3.29 -13.20 -0.03
CA ARG A 33 3.67 -14.47 -0.66
C ARG A 33 4.53 -15.37 0.25
N ARG A 34 5.23 -14.80 1.22
CA ARG A 34 6.21 -15.49 2.09
C ARG A 34 5.56 -15.88 3.40
N GLU A 35 5.02 -17.09 3.45
CA GLU A 35 4.26 -17.60 4.60
C GLU A 35 5.07 -17.61 5.89
N ASN A 36 6.35 -17.99 5.84
CA ASN A 36 7.22 -18.00 7.01
C ASN A 36 7.31 -16.63 7.69
N LEU A 37 7.40 -15.55 6.90
CA LEU A 37 7.44 -14.19 7.44
C LEU A 37 6.09 -13.72 7.98
N LEU A 38 4.98 -14.16 7.37
CA LEU A 38 3.64 -13.87 7.90
C LEU A 38 3.44 -14.56 9.26
N LYS A 39 3.85 -15.83 9.37
CA LYS A 39 3.82 -16.59 10.64
C LYS A 39 4.67 -15.93 11.72
N GLU A 40 5.87 -15.46 11.38
CA GLU A 40 6.76 -14.74 12.30
C GLU A 40 6.10 -13.47 12.87
N ILE A 41 5.44 -12.69 12.01
CA ILE A 41 4.71 -11.48 12.44
C ILE A 41 3.54 -11.86 13.35
N CYS A 42 2.72 -12.83 12.95
CA CYS A 42 1.55 -13.25 13.71
C CYS A 42 1.90 -13.94 15.05
N ALA A 43 3.10 -14.49 15.18
CA ALA A 43 3.54 -15.07 16.44
C ALA A 43 3.72 -14.03 17.58
N GLN A 44 3.78 -12.73 17.25
CA GLN A 44 3.90 -11.65 18.23
C GLN A 44 2.61 -11.43 19.04
N ASP A 45 1.44 -11.64 18.43
CA ASP A 45 0.13 -11.56 19.09
C ASP A 45 -0.90 -12.35 18.29
N LYS A 46 -1.14 -13.61 18.71
CA LYS A 46 -2.03 -14.54 18.00
C LYS A 46 -3.52 -14.18 18.11
N ASP A 47 -3.88 -13.35 19.06
CA ASP A 47 -5.27 -12.94 19.27
C ASP A 47 -5.64 -11.73 18.40
N LYS A 48 -4.64 -10.94 17.96
CA LYS A 48 -4.84 -9.72 17.17
C LYS A 48 -4.35 -9.80 15.73
N LEU A 49 -3.48 -10.75 15.41
CA LEU A 49 -2.84 -10.86 14.10
C LEU A 49 -3.31 -12.10 13.35
N PHE A 50 -3.88 -11.87 12.17
CA PHE A 50 -4.35 -12.88 11.24
C PHE A 50 -3.57 -12.80 9.94
N TYR A 51 -3.37 -13.92 9.24
CA TYR A 51 -2.70 -13.87 7.94
C TYR A 51 -3.35 -14.78 6.89
N GLN A 52 -3.14 -14.40 5.64
CA GLN A 52 -3.40 -15.25 4.47
C GLN A 52 -2.21 -15.16 3.52
N VAL A 53 -1.79 -16.31 2.99
CA VAL A 53 -0.82 -16.34 1.90
C VAL A 53 -1.52 -15.89 0.63
N CYS A 54 -0.97 -14.86 -0.02
CA CYS A 54 -1.62 -14.26 -1.18
C CYS A 54 -0.59 -13.71 -2.15
N ASP A 55 -0.69 -14.11 -3.42
CA ASP A 55 -0.05 -13.43 -4.54
C ASP A 55 -1.09 -12.60 -5.28
N ILE A 56 -0.97 -11.29 -5.21
CA ILE A 56 -1.97 -10.37 -5.77
C ILE A 56 -2.07 -10.39 -7.30
N THR A 57 -1.15 -11.05 -7.99
CA THR A 57 -1.23 -11.28 -9.44
C THR A 57 -2.30 -12.32 -9.83
N HIS A 58 -2.72 -13.15 -8.86
CA HIS A 58 -3.81 -14.10 -9.00
C HIS A 58 -5.11 -13.49 -8.46
N THR A 59 -5.82 -12.75 -9.30
CA THR A 59 -6.91 -11.86 -8.89
C THR A 59 -8.05 -12.55 -8.15
N GLU A 60 -8.48 -13.75 -8.57
CA GLU A 60 -9.58 -14.49 -7.93
C GLU A 60 -9.21 -14.99 -6.53
N THR A 61 -8.06 -15.65 -6.40
CA THR A 61 -7.58 -16.16 -5.10
C THR A 61 -7.21 -15.04 -4.14
N THR A 62 -6.82 -13.86 -4.66
CA THR A 62 -6.59 -12.66 -3.85
C THR A 62 -7.85 -12.24 -3.12
N LEU A 63 -8.98 -12.15 -3.81
CA LEU A 63 -10.23 -11.73 -3.18
C LEU A 63 -10.70 -12.74 -2.13
N LEU A 64 -10.61 -14.04 -2.40
CA LEU A 64 -10.92 -15.09 -1.42
C LEU A 64 -10.07 -14.98 -0.16
N SER A 65 -8.76 -14.68 -0.31
CA SER A 65 -7.87 -14.46 0.84
C SER A 65 -8.27 -13.24 1.68
N LEU A 66 -8.67 -12.15 1.03
CA LEU A 66 -9.12 -10.94 1.72
C LEU A 66 -10.47 -11.16 2.42
N GLU A 67 -11.40 -11.84 1.79
CA GLU A 67 -12.70 -12.20 2.39
C GLU A 67 -12.53 -13.12 3.60
N THR A 68 -11.60 -14.09 3.53
CA THR A 68 -11.25 -14.95 4.66
C THR A 68 -10.75 -14.13 5.85
N LEU A 69 -9.88 -13.12 5.62
CA LEU A 69 -9.43 -12.21 6.69
C LEU A 69 -10.57 -11.38 7.25
N VAL A 70 -11.43 -10.83 6.39
CA VAL A 70 -12.60 -10.05 6.83
C VAL A 70 -13.51 -10.89 7.73
N GLN A 71 -13.76 -12.14 7.36
CA GLN A 71 -14.57 -13.06 8.16
C GLN A 71 -13.91 -13.38 9.51
N ALA A 72 -12.63 -13.74 9.52
CA ALA A 72 -11.87 -14.06 10.73
C ALA A 72 -11.82 -12.88 11.72
N MET A 73 -11.73 -11.65 11.22
CA MET A 73 -11.67 -10.42 12.02
C MET A 73 -13.07 -9.86 12.34
N GLY A 74 -14.13 -10.38 11.70
CA GLY A 74 -15.51 -9.89 11.84
C GLY A 74 -15.73 -8.51 11.19
N GLY A 75 -15.00 -8.18 10.11
CA GLY A 75 -15.13 -6.94 9.35
C GLY A 75 -13.79 -6.25 9.04
N MET A 76 -13.85 -5.08 8.38
CA MET A 76 -12.68 -4.28 8.03
C MET A 76 -13.01 -2.80 8.05
N ASP A 77 -12.23 -1.99 8.79
CA ASP A 77 -12.36 -0.52 8.84
C ASP A 77 -11.35 0.18 7.92
N MET A 78 -10.19 -0.44 7.72
CA MET A 78 -9.11 0.10 6.87
C MET A 78 -8.49 -0.99 6.00
N LEU A 79 -8.21 -0.64 4.75
CA LEU A 79 -7.45 -1.45 3.79
C LEU A 79 -6.21 -0.67 3.35
N ILE A 80 -5.02 -1.20 3.61
CA ILE A 80 -3.75 -0.60 3.24
C ILE A 80 -3.09 -1.48 2.16
N ILE A 81 -2.94 -0.95 0.96
CA ILE A 81 -2.29 -1.63 -0.16
C ILE A 81 -0.83 -1.19 -0.20
N CYS A 82 0.06 -2.06 0.33
CA CYS A 82 1.51 -1.87 0.33
C CYS A 82 2.20 -2.74 -0.73
N ALA A 83 1.50 -3.75 -1.27
CA ALA A 83 2.07 -4.64 -2.27
C ALA A 83 2.46 -3.86 -3.53
N GLY A 84 3.68 -4.09 -3.98
CA GLY A 84 4.23 -3.46 -5.17
C GLY A 84 5.59 -4.04 -5.49
N THR A 85 6.00 -3.92 -6.74
CA THR A 85 7.33 -4.32 -7.21
C THR A 85 7.80 -3.38 -8.31
N GLY A 86 9.09 -3.42 -8.62
CA GLY A 86 9.68 -2.69 -9.73
C GLY A 86 11.14 -3.07 -9.90
N GLU A 87 11.56 -3.14 -11.17
CA GLU A 87 12.94 -3.42 -11.56
C GLU A 87 13.49 -2.27 -12.40
N LEU A 88 14.81 -2.09 -12.36
CA LEU A 88 15.51 -1.23 -13.30
C LEU A 88 15.57 -1.95 -14.65
N ASN A 89 15.19 -1.27 -15.72
CA ASN A 89 15.09 -1.85 -17.06
C ASN A 89 15.53 -0.87 -18.16
N PRO A 90 16.80 -0.44 -18.16
CA PRO A 90 17.29 0.51 -19.15
C PRO A 90 17.29 -0.05 -20.59
N GLN A 91 17.26 -1.38 -20.78
CA GLN A 91 17.22 -2.05 -22.07
C GLN A 91 15.80 -2.34 -22.59
N LEU A 92 14.75 -2.01 -21.83
CA LEU A 92 13.35 -2.21 -22.18
C LEU A 92 12.99 -3.68 -22.45
N SER A 93 13.47 -4.61 -21.59
CA SER A 93 13.04 -6.01 -21.62
C SER A 93 11.63 -6.14 -21.03
N TYR A 94 10.65 -6.55 -21.84
CA TYR A 94 9.27 -6.75 -21.42
C TYR A 94 9.14 -7.74 -20.24
N GLN A 95 9.96 -8.79 -20.24
CA GLN A 95 9.97 -9.81 -19.17
C GLN A 95 10.29 -9.23 -17.77
N LEU A 96 11.03 -8.11 -17.71
CA LEU A 96 11.28 -7.39 -16.45
C LEU A 96 10.12 -6.45 -16.08
N GLU A 97 9.34 -6.00 -17.04
CA GLU A 97 8.24 -5.07 -16.84
C GLU A 97 6.91 -5.75 -16.49
N GLU A 98 6.64 -6.90 -17.09
CA GLU A 98 5.39 -7.64 -16.92
C GLU A 98 5.05 -7.91 -15.44
N PRO A 99 5.95 -8.41 -14.57
CA PRO A 99 5.65 -8.60 -13.15
C PRO A 99 5.26 -7.29 -12.43
N THR A 100 5.85 -6.16 -12.86
CA THR A 100 5.51 -4.84 -12.34
C THR A 100 4.08 -4.45 -12.73
N LEU A 101 3.69 -4.67 -13.98
CA LEU A 101 2.33 -4.39 -14.47
C LEU A 101 1.29 -5.28 -13.80
N LEU A 102 1.55 -6.58 -13.72
CA LEU A 102 0.65 -7.53 -13.04
C LEU A 102 0.44 -7.18 -11.56
N THR A 103 1.50 -6.82 -10.86
CA THR A 103 1.42 -6.48 -9.43
C THR A 103 0.82 -5.10 -9.22
N ASN A 104 1.43 -4.06 -9.83
CA ASN A 104 1.15 -2.66 -9.49
C ASN A 104 -0.08 -2.10 -10.21
N VAL A 105 -0.52 -2.73 -11.32
CA VAL A 105 -1.70 -2.30 -12.07
C VAL A 105 -2.83 -3.30 -11.87
N VAL A 106 -2.68 -4.52 -12.33
CA VAL A 106 -3.78 -5.51 -12.31
C VAL A 106 -4.16 -5.88 -10.88
N GLY A 107 -3.21 -6.37 -10.09
CA GLY A 107 -3.44 -6.78 -8.69
C GLY A 107 -3.90 -5.62 -7.82
N PHE A 108 -3.26 -4.45 -7.96
CA PHE A 108 -3.68 -3.24 -7.26
C PHE A 108 -5.12 -2.87 -7.58
N THR A 109 -5.51 -2.83 -8.86
CA THR A 109 -6.86 -2.43 -9.28
C THR A 109 -7.91 -3.37 -8.72
N ASN A 110 -7.66 -4.68 -8.81
CA ASN A 110 -8.57 -5.70 -8.28
C ASN A 110 -8.84 -5.51 -6.78
N ILE A 111 -7.80 -5.25 -5.98
CA ILE A 111 -7.90 -5.05 -4.54
C ILE A 111 -8.56 -3.70 -4.21
N ALA A 112 -8.17 -2.63 -4.91
CA ALA A 112 -8.71 -1.30 -4.66
C ALA A 112 -10.21 -1.21 -4.99
N ASP A 113 -10.64 -1.84 -6.09
CA ASP A 113 -12.03 -1.92 -6.50
C ASP A 113 -12.86 -2.73 -5.49
N TRP A 114 -12.37 -3.91 -5.10
CA TRP A 114 -13.02 -4.74 -4.08
C TRP A 114 -13.14 -4.00 -2.74
N GLY A 115 -12.04 -3.40 -2.26
CA GLY A 115 -12.02 -2.69 -0.98
C GLY A 115 -12.92 -1.46 -0.98
N PHE A 116 -12.96 -0.70 -2.10
CA PHE A 116 -13.84 0.44 -2.21
C PHE A 116 -15.32 0.02 -2.18
N ARG A 117 -15.70 -1.03 -2.93
CA ARG A 117 -17.08 -1.59 -2.90
C ARG A 117 -17.44 -2.12 -1.51
N TYR A 118 -16.52 -2.76 -0.82
CA TYR A 118 -16.73 -3.21 0.55
C TYR A 118 -17.07 -2.03 1.47
N PHE A 119 -16.31 -0.94 1.41
CA PHE A 119 -16.58 0.27 2.20
C PHE A 119 -17.84 1.01 1.78
N GLU A 120 -18.22 0.94 0.51
CA GLU A 120 -19.48 1.49 0.01
C GLU A 120 -20.69 0.71 0.60
N GLN A 121 -20.61 -0.61 0.63
CA GLN A 121 -21.67 -1.48 1.18
C GLN A 121 -21.82 -1.31 2.70
N GLN A 122 -20.72 -1.25 3.45
CA GLN A 122 -20.79 -1.03 4.91
C GLN A 122 -21.01 0.44 5.30
N LYS A 123 -21.09 1.37 4.34
CA LYS A 123 -21.32 2.80 4.51
C LYS A 123 -20.23 3.52 5.32
N GLY A 124 -18.98 3.12 5.12
CA GLY A 124 -17.83 3.76 5.77
C GLY A 124 -16.57 2.92 5.67
N GLY A 125 -15.43 3.58 5.81
CA GLY A 125 -14.13 2.92 5.80
C GLY A 125 -13.03 3.80 5.22
N HIS A 126 -11.82 3.26 5.15
CA HIS A 126 -10.65 3.99 4.68
C HIS A 126 -9.77 3.12 3.79
N LEU A 127 -9.67 3.48 2.52
CA LEU A 127 -8.77 2.86 1.55
C LEU A 127 -7.46 3.66 1.48
N ILE A 128 -6.34 3.00 1.74
CA ILE A 128 -5.01 3.59 1.72
C ILE A 128 -4.15 2.87 0.68
N ASN A 129 -3.48 3.62 -0.18
CA ASN A 129 -2.51 3.08 -1.13
C ASN A 129 -1.12 3.64 -0.86
N ILE A 130 -0.10 2.80 -0.96
CA ILE A 130 1.30 3.20 -0.95
C ILE A 130 1.78 3.26 -2.42
N SER A 131 1.66 4.44 -3.01
CA SER A 131 2.15 4.70 -4.37
C SER A 131 3.66 5.05 -4.36
N SER A 132 4.08 6.14 -4.93
CA SER A 132 5.47 6.64 -4.90
C SER A 132 5.53 8.06 -5.47
N VAL A 133 6.53 8.83 -5.07
CA VAL A 133 6.92 10.06 -5.80
C VAL A 133 7.36 9.75 -7.24
N GLY A 134 7.86 8.54 -7.49
CA GLY A 134 8.20 8.07 -8.84
C GLY A 134 7.02 8.07 -9.82
N GLY A 135 5.77 8.03 -9.33
CA GLY A 135 4.59 8.16 -10.17
C GLY A 135 4.29 9.58 -10.67
N THR A 136 5.05 10.58 -10.26
CA THR A 136 4.85 11.97 -10.70
C THR A 136 5.56 12.30 -12.01
N ARG A 137 6.54 11.49 -12.43
CA ARG A 137 7.31 11.64 -13.67
C ARG A 137 7.72 10.29 -14.24
N GLY A 138 7.96 10.23 -15.55
CA GLY A 138 8.58 9.08 -16.19
C GLY A 138 10.04 8.88 -15.76
N SER A 139 10.55 7.66 -15.94
CA SER A 139 11.95 7.32 -15.69
C SER A 139 12.52 6.52 -16.86
N GLY A 140 13.68 6.96 -17.39
CA GLY A 140 14.36 6.23 -18.46
C GLY A 140 14.99 4.91 -18.02
N VAL A 141 15.13 4.68 -16.70
CA VAL A 141 15.72 3.46 -16.16
C VAL A 141 14.69 2.52 -15.51
N ALA A 142 13.46 2.96 -15.29
CA ALA A 142 12.38 2.17 -14.69
C ALA A 142 11.00 2.59 -15.25
N PRO A 143 10.77 2.51 -16.58
CA PRO A 143 9.57 3.08 -17.21
C PRO A 143 8.28 2.45 -16.66
N ALA A 144 8.20 1.12 -16.60
CA ALA A 144 7.00 0.42 -16.12
C ALA A 144 6.70 0.72 -14.64
N TYR A 145 7.72 0.79 -13.79
CA TYR A 145 7.52 1.15 -12.38
C TYR A 145 6.90 2.53 -12.24
N ASN A 146 7.53 3.57 -12.84
CA ASN A 146 7.03 4.95 -12.73
C ASN A 146 5.62 5.07 -13.35
N ALA A 147 5.39 4.48 -14.51
CA ALA A 147 4.08 4.47 -15.15
C ALA A 147 3.02 3.76 -14.29
N SER A 148 3.36 2.62 -13.67
CA SER A 148 2.45 1.90 -12.79
C SER A 148 2.08 2.71 -11.53
N LYS A 149 3.05 3.46 -10.98
CA LYS A 149 2.80 4.34 -9.83
C LYS A 149 1.98 5.57 -10.23
N ALA A 150 2.15 6.10 -11.43
CA ALA A 150 1.29 7.15 -12.00
C ALA A 150 -0.17 6.66 -12.18
N TYR A 151 -0.34 5.42 -12.67
CA TYR A 151 -1.63 4.76 -12.73
C TYR A 151 -2.31 4.70 -11.35
N GLN A 152 -1.61 4.23 -10.31
CA GLN A 152 -2.13 4.15 -8.95
C GLN A 152 -2.56 5.53 -8.41
N ILE A 153 -1.75 6.56 -8.63
CA ILE A 153 -2.05 7.95 -8.23
C ILE A 153 -3.36 8.42 -8.86
N ASN A 154 -3.50 8.24 -10.18
CA ASN A 154 -4.69 8.67 -10.92
C ASN A 154 -5.92 7.86 -10.51
N TYR A 155 -5.77 6.54 -10.33
CA TYR A 155 -6.86 5.66 -9.90
C TYR A 155 -7.39 6.05 -8.51
N MET A 156 -6.49 6.29 -7.54
CA MET A 156 -6.86 6.73 -6.19
C MET A 156 -7.56 8.11 -6.21
N GLU A 157 -7.18 8.99 -7.11
CA GLU A 157 -7.90 10.25 -7.31
C GLU A 157 -9.33 10.02 -7.83
N GLY A 158 -9.51 9.13 -8.79
CA GLY A 158 -10.83 8.74 -9.29
C GLY A 158 -11.71 8.16 -8.18
N LEU A 159 -11.17 7.27 -7.34
CA LEU A 159 -11.91 6.72 -6.20
C LEU A 159 -12.26 7.81 -5.17
N ARG A 160 -11.39 8.80 -4.96
CA ARG A 160 -11.68 9.95 -4.09
C ARG A 160 -12.83 10.79 -4.62
N GLN A 161 -12.88 11.03 -5.93
CA GLN A 161 -14.00 11.76 -6.56
C GLN A 161 -15.31 10.96 -6.45
N LYS A 162 -15.24 9.63 -6.59
CA LYS A 162 -16.39 8.75 -6.38
C LYS A 162 -16.85 8.80 -4.92
N ALA A 163 -15.94 8.70 -3.95
CA ALA A 163 -16.23 8.78 -2.52
C ALA A 163 -16.91 10.10 -2.13
N ALA A 164 -16.51 11.22 -2.75
CA ALA A 164 -17.10 12.53 -2.46
C ALA A 164 -18.59 12.66 -2.87
N LYS A 165 -19.10 11.75 -3.69
CA LYS A 165 -20.52 11.69 -4.10
C LYS A 165 -21.37 10.79 -3.21
N LEU A 166 -20.78 10.05 -2.28
CA LEU A 166 -21.50 9.16 -1.39
C LEU A 166 -22.16 9.95 -0.24
N PRO A 167 -23.34 9.55 0.25
CA PRO A 167 -24.02 10.20 1.37
C PRO A 167 -23.42 9.85 2.74
N PHE A 168 -22.30 9.10 2.75
CA PHE A 168 -21.57 8.66 3.95
C PHE A 168 -20.07 8.75 3.71
N ALA A 169 -19.27 8.68 4.77
CA ALA A 169 -17.83 8.93 4.69
C ALA A 169 -17.05 7.65 4.31
N VAL A 170 -16.57 7.58 3.07
CA VAL A 170 -15.49 6.68 2.66
C VAL A 170 -14.24 7.54 2.39
N TYR A 171 -13.16 7.25 3.12
CA TYR A 171 -11.91 7.98 2.97
C TYR A 171 -10.96 7.26 2.01
N THR A 172 -10.19 8.05 1.26
CA THR A 172 -9.09 7.53 0.43
C THR A 172 -7.83 8.32 0.72
N THR A 173 -6.71 7.63 0.95
CA THR A 173 -5.39 8.26 1.15
C THR A 173 -4.38 7.65 0.19
N ASP A 174 -3.75 8.50 -0.61
CA ASP A 174 -2.61 8.13 -1.45
C ASP A 174 -1.30 8.59 -0.78
N ILE A 175 -0.51 7.63 -0.33
CA ILE A 175 0.80 7.87 0.28
C ILE A 175 1.85 7.78 -0.81
N ARG A 176 2.67 8.82 -0.95
CA ARG A 176 3.73 8.95 -1.96
C ARG A 176 5.11 9.01 -1.29
N PRO A 177 5.70 7.86 -0.95
CA PRO A 177 7.05 7.85 -0.41
C PRO A 177 8.08 8.26 -1.46
N GLY A 178 9.13 8.96 -1.00
CA GLY A 178 10.42 8.96 -1.66
C GLY A 178 11.16 7.64 -1.45
N PHE A 179 12.49 7.67 -1.48
CA PHE A 179 13.27 6.48 -1.14
C PHE A 179 13.11 6.13 0.35
N VAL A 180 12.70 4.90 0.61
CA VAL A 180 12.60 4.31 1.95
C VAL A 180 13.57 3.14 2.01
N ASP A 181 14.29 2.98 3.11
CA ASP A 181 15.28 1.91 3.34
C ASP A 181 14.63 0.53 3.33
N THR A 182 14.39 0.01 2.15
CA THR A 182 13.73 -1.28 1.90
C THR A 182 14.48 -2.02 0.79
N ALA A 183 14.25 -3.32 0.68
CA ALA A 183 14.83 -4.13 -0.41
C ALA A 183 14.44 -3.65 -1.82
N MET A 184 13.43 -2.79 -1.95
CA MET A 184 13.01 -2.19 -3.22
C MET A 184 13.83 -0.95 -3.58
N ALA A 185 14.52 -0.32 -2.63
CA ALA A 185 15.41 0.81 -2.89
C ALA A 185 16.70 0.28 -3.54
N LYS A 186 16.73 0.22 -4.86
CA LYS A 186 17.85 -0.27 -5.67
C LYS A 186 18.49 0.89 -6.45
N GLY A 187 19.79 0.81 -6.69
CA GLY A 187 20.56 1.74 -7.51
C GLY A 187 21.68 2.47 -6.74
N GLU A 188 22.66 2.97 -7.47
CA GLU A 188 23.74 3.80 -6.91
C GLU A 188 23.25 5.23 -6.73
N GLY A 189 23.81 5.95 -5.75
CA GLY A 189 23.53 7.37 -5.53
C GLY A 189 22.17 7.66 -4.90
N LEU A 190 21.58 6.73 -4.18
CA LEU A 190 20.36 6.97 -3.40
C LEU A 190 20.67 8.00 -2.30
N PHE A 191 20.19 9.21 -2.48
CA PHE A 191 20.25 10.27 -1.46
C PHE A 191 18.85 10.46 -0.87
N TRP A 192 18.82 10.86 0.43
CA TRP A 192 17.56 11.13 1.14
C TRP A 192 16.70 9.90 1.40
N VAL A 193 17.34 8.78 1.71
CA VAL A 193 16.66 7.56 2.11
C VAL A 193 16.03 7.74 3.49
N THR A 194 14.74 7.50 3.58
CA THR A 194 13.99 7.55 4.85
C THR A 194 14.08 6.19 5.55
N PRO A 195 14.50 6.10 6.81
CA PRO A 195 14.40 4.87 7.59
C PRO A 195 12.95 4.37 7.66
N VAL A 196 12.74 3.05 7.61
CA VAL A 196 11.39 2.44 7.63
C VAL A 196 10.56 2.93 8.81
N ASP A 197 11.11 2.94 10.01
CA ASP A 197 10.40 3.39 11.22
C ASP A 197 9.92 4.84 11.13
N LYS A 198 10.74 5.72 10.57
CA LYS A 198 10.36 7.12 10.35
C LYS A 198 9.26 7.23 9.29
N ALA A 199 9.39 6.49 8.19
CA ALA A 199 8.38 6.45 7.14
C ALA A 199 7.04 5.95 7.68
N VAL A 200 7.03 4.86 8.44
CA VAL A 200 5.83 4.28 9.04
C VAL A 200 5.15 5.25 10.01
N LYS A 201 5.89 5.97 10.85
CA LYS A 201 5.34 7.02 11.74
C LYS A 201 4.64 8.13 10.95
N GLN A 202 5.27 8.62 9.87
CA GLN A 202 4.67 9.65 9.01
C GLN A 202 3.41 9.13 8.30
N ILE A 203 3.45 7.88 7.80
CA ILE A 203 2.30 7.22 7.15
C ILE A 203 1.13 7.09 8.14
N LYS A 204 1.37 6.56 9.33
CA LYS A 204 0.33 6.42 10.36
C LYS A 204 -0.30 7.76 10.71
N LYS A 205 0.52 8.82 10.85
CA LYS A 205 0.00 10.17 11.07
C LYS A 205 -0.87 10.65 9.92
N ALA A 206 -0.44 10.46 8.67
CA ALA A 206 -1.22 10.84 7.49
C ALA A 206 -2.57 10.10 7.41
N ILE A 207 -2.58 8.79 7.76
CA ILE A 207 -3.80 7.98 7.84
C ILE A 207 -4.72 8.48 8.95
N SER A 208 -4.19 8.74 10.14
CA SER A 208 -4.95 9.29 11.27
C SER A 208 -5.58 10.65 10.95
N ASP A 209 -4.83 11.52 10.28
CA ASP A 209 -5.28 12.85 9.84
C ASP A 209 -6.19 12.78 8.59
N ARG A 210 -6.47 11.59 8.05
CA ARG A 210 -7.28 11.36 6.83
C ARG A 210 -6.82 12.20 5.64
N LYS A 211 -5.50 12.34 5.46
CA LYS A 211 -4.94 13.12 4.36
C LYS A 211 -5.31 12.48 3.02
N LYS A 212 -5.75 13.29 2.07
CA LYS A 212 -6.04 12.84 0.70
C LYS A 212 -4.78 12.34 -0.02
N VAL A 213 -3.69 13.10 0.15
CA VAL A 213 -2.35 12.79 -0.37
C VAL A 213 -1.32 13.12 0.71
N ALA A 214 -0.30 12.26 0.87
CA ALA A 214 0.80 12.53 1.79
C ALA A 214 2.13 12.09 1.16
N PHE A 215 3.10 12.99 1.19
CA PHE A 215 4.48 12.70 0.79
C PHE A 215 5.29 12.28 2.02
N ILE A 216 6.11 11.25 1.87
CA ILE A 216 6.96 10.71 2.93
C ILE A 216 8.41 10.97 2.57
N SER A 217 9.15 11.65 3.44
CA SER A 217 10.52 12.04 3.20
C SER A 217 11.33 12.15 4.51
N PRO A 218 12.68 12.18 4.45
CA PRO A 218 13.51 12.36 5.65
C PRO A 218 13.29 13.71 6.37
N LYS A 219 12.84 14.72 5.65
CA LYS A 219 12.56 16.08 6.17
C LYS A 219 11.06 16.32 6.18
N ASP A 220 10.37 15.76 7.16
CA ASP A 220 8.96 15.98 7.53
C ASP A 220 8.01 16.61 6.47
N GLY A 221 8.00 16.03 5.27
CA GLY A 221 6.97 16.30 4.24
C GLY A 221 7.03 17.64 3.48
N ASN A 222 7.83 18.62 3.89
CA ASN A 222 7.75 19.99 3.36
C ASN A 222 8.55 20.25 2.07
N MET A 223 9.23 19.26 1.49
CA MET A 223 10.21 19.49 0.41
C MET A 223 9.71 19.20 -1.01
N TRP A 224 8.51 18.65 -1.16
CA TRP A 224 8.01 18.27 -2.48
C TRP A 224 7.08 19.30 -3.14
N HIS A 225 6.87 20.45 -2.52
CA HIS A 225 6.11 21.57 -3.13
C HIS A 225 6.82 22.24 -4.32
N GLY A 226 8.09 21.92 -4.58
CA GLY A 226 8.89 22.50 -5.67
C GLY A 226 8.83 21.76 -7.02
N TYR A 227 8.13 20.65 -7.15
CA TYR A 227 8.05 19.84 -8.37
C TYR A 227 6.70 19.94 -9.11
N SER A 228 5.88 20.93 -8.78
CA SER A 228 4.57 21.19 -9.39
C SER A 228 4.66 22.32 -10.45
N ASN A 229 5.70 22.37 -11.26
CA ASN A 229 5.75 23.20 -12.46
C ASN A 229 6.25 22.40 -13.65
#